data_ac2ac8e8ac0cd08dd8ca951350f49341
#
_entry.id   ac2ac8e8ac0cd08dd8ca951350f49341
#
_cell.length_a   1.000
_cell.length_b   1.000
_cell.length_c   1.000
_cell.angle_alpha   90.00
_cell.angle_beta   90.00
_cell.angle_gamma   90.00
#
_symmetry.space_group_name_H-M   'P 1'
#
loop_
_entity.id
_entity.type
_entity.pdbx_description
1 polymer ?
#
loop_
_entity_poly.entity_id
_entity_poly.type
_entity_poly.pdbx_seq_one_letter_code
_entity_poly.pdbx_strand_id
1 'polypeptide(L)'
;MKITILTIGKRHEPWVEPGIKRFLERLRAPFAAEMIIIPHSGQIGDRARQDESERLMSRLKPHDFIILLDERGRNLSSPELSRLILDHTDQHIVIIIGGAYGVTETLHRRADIVWSLSRLVFPHQL
;
A
#
# COMPACT_ATOMS: atom_id res chain seq x y z
N MET A 1 8.90 8.05 13.41
CA MET A 1 8.20 8.10 12.12
C MET A 1 7.54 6.75 11.85
N LYS A 2 6.27 6.76 11.52
CA LYS A 2 5.50 5.53 11.32
C LYS A 2 4.98 5.45 9.88
N ILE A 3 5.14 4.27 9.29
CA ILE A 3 4.62 3.95 7.97
C ILE A 3 3.55 2.88 8.14
N THR A 4 2.37 3.11 7.58
CA THR A 4 1.30 2.12 7.57
C THR A 4 1.16 1.55 6.17
N ILE A 5 1.13 0.22 6.07
CA ILE A 5 0.87 -0.46 4.81
C ILE A 5 -0.56 -1.02 4.90
N LEU A 6 -1.44 -0.51 4.06
CA LEU A 6 -2.83 -0.99 3.96
C LEU A 6 -2.94 -1.92 2.77
N THR A 7 -3.44 -3.11 2.98
CA THR A 7 -3.63 -4.07 1.90
C THR A 7 -5.00 -4.73 2.00
N ILE A 8 -5.52 -5.15 0.87
CA ILE A 8 -6.78 -5.89 0.77
C ILE A 8 -6.48 -7.39 0.76
N GLY A 9 -7.18 -8.17 1.56
CA GLY A 9 -7.04 -9.61 1.56
C GLY A 9 -7.73 -10.25 2.75
N LYS A 10 -7.69 -11.57 2.83
CA LYS A 10 -8.14 -12.29 4.04
C LYS A 10 -6.99 -12.41 5.02
N ARG A 11 -5.92 -13.02 4.56
CA ARG A 11 -4.67 -13.23 5.27
C ARG A 11 -3.62 -13.68 4.26
N HIS A 12 -2.38 -13.57 4.64
CA HIS A 12 -1.28 -13.98 3.79
C HIS A 12 -1.19 -15.50 3.71
N GLU A 13 -0.63 -15.98 2.61
CA GLU A 13 -0.20 -17.37 2.51
C GLU A 13 0.77 -17.68 3.66
N PRO A 14 0.75 -18.92 4.21
CA PRO A 14 1.62 -19.25 5.35
C PRO A 14 3.11 -19.00 5.14
N TRP A 15 3.58 -19.08 3.90
CA TRP A 15 4.98 -18.83 3.57
C TRP A 15 5.32 -17.35 3.44
N VAL A 16 4.31 -16.50 3.22
CA VAL A 16 4.49 -15.03 3.05
C VAL A 16 4.59 -14.33 4.39
N GLU A 17 3.73 -14.68 5.33
CA GLU A 17 3.61 -13.98 6.60
C GLU A 17 4.92 -13.91 7.40
N PRO A 18 5.68 -15.01 7.58
CA PRO A 18 6.96 -14.92 8.28
C PRO A 18 7.97 -14.00 7.59
N GLY A 19 7.92 -13.93 6.26
CA GLY A 19 8.79 -13.04 5.49
C GLY A 19 8.47 -11.58 5.73
N ILE A 20 7.19 -11.22 5.74
CA ILE A 20 6.75 -9.86 6.04
C ILE A 20 7.21 -9.45 7.43
N LYS A 21 6.96 -10.30 8.42
CA LYS A 21 7.36 -10.06 9.81
C LYS A 21 8.86 -9.82 9.90
N ARG A 22 9.65 -10.65 9.24
CA ARG A 22 11.11 -10.53 9.23
C ARG A 22 11.56 -9.16 8.70
N PHE A 23 10.98 -8.70 7.60
CA PHE A 23 11.35 -7.40 7.03
C PHE A 23 10.88 -6.23 7.89
N LEU A 24 9.69 -6.32 8.46
CA LEU A 24 9.20 -5.27 9.37
C LEU A 24 10.09 -5.15 10.60
N GLU A 25 10.56 -6.25 11.14
CA GLU A 25 11.44 -6.27 12.32
C GLU A 25 12.84 -5.72 12.04
N ARG A 26 13.24 -5.63 10.77
CA ARG A 26 14.54 -5.05 10.40
C ARG A 26 14.56 -3.53 10.47
N LEU A 27 13.42 -2.90 10.49
CA LEU A 27 13.36 -1.45 10.58
C LEU A 27 13.85 -0.99 11.95
N ARG A 28 14.66 0.07 11.95
CA ARG A 28 15.24 0.64 13.16
C ARG A 28 14.69 2.02 13.39
N ALA A 29 14.60 2.42 14.67
CA ALA A 29 14.21 3.77 15.01
C ALA A 29 15.09 4.79 14.27
N PRO A 30 14.54 5.92 13.79
CA PRO A 30 13.17 6.40 14.03
C PRO A 30 12.10 5.79 13.12
N PHE A 31 12.45 4.83 12.26
CA PHE A 31 11.52 4.24 11.31
C PHE A 31 10.81 3.04 11.92
N ALA A 32 9.50 2.98 11.74
CA ALA A 32 8.68 1.84 12.11
C ALA A 32 7.56 1.67 11.08
N ALA A 33 7.17 0.44 10.82
CA ALA A 33 6.07 0.16 9.91
C ALA A 33 5.14 -0.89 10.49
N GLU A 34 3.87 -0.79 10.16
CA GLU A 34 2.87 -1.79 10.46
C GLU A 34 2.10 -2.13 9.19
N MET A 35 1.59 -3.35 9.11
CA MET A 35 0.74 -3.78 8.00
C MET A 35 -0.65 -4.06 8.54
N ILE A 36 -1.66 -3.46 7.90
CA ILE A 36 -3.06 -3.66 8.24
C ILE A 36 -3.72 -4.32 7.04
N ILE A 37 -4.30 -5.50 7.27
CA ILE A 37 -5.03 -6.23 6.24
C ILE A 37 -6.50 -5.88 6.37
N ILE A 38 -7.07 -5.32 5.31
CA ILE A 38 -8.48 -4.98 5.24
C ILE A 38 -9.19 -6.12 4.50
N PRO A 39 -10.28 -6.66 5.04
CA PRO A 39 -10.99 -7.76 4.40
C PRO A 39 -11.42 -7.42 2.97
N HIS A 40 -11.24 -8.36 2.06
CA HIS A 40 -11.70 -8.18 0.70
C HIS A 40 -13.24 -8.18 0.65
N SER A 41 -13.79 -7.57 -0.42
CA SER A 41 -15.22 -7.57 -0.66
C SER A 41 -15.74 -8.98 -0.98
N GLY A 42 -16.98 -9.25 -0.60
CA GLY A 42 -17.67 -10.45 -1.04
C GLY A 42 -18.23 -10.35 -2.46
N GLN A 43 -18.07 -9.18 -3.11
CA GLN A 43 -18.50 -8.93 -4.46
C GLN A 43 -17.41 -9.30 -5.47
N ILE A 44 -17.72 -9.12 -6.75
CA ILE A 44 -16.76 -9.35 -7.85
C ILE A 44 -16.69 -8.12 -8.75
N GLY A 45 -15.58 -7.99 -9.51
CA GLY A 45 -15.40 -6.96 -10.51
C GLY A 45 -15.50 -5.54 -9.97
N ASP A 46 -16.28 -4.71 -10.65
CA ASP A 46 -16.40 -3.29 -10.31
C ASP A 46 -16.97 -3.04 -8.91
N ARG A 47 -17.89 -3.88 -8.47
CA ARG A 47 -18.46 -3.76 -7.12
C ARG A 47 -17.42 -4.06 -6.05
N ALA A 48 -16.58 -5.06 -6.27
CA ALA A 48 -15.49 -5.38 -5.35
C ALA A 48 -14.49 -4.22 -5.31
N ARG A 49 -14.12 -3.70 -6.46
CA ARG A 49 -13.18 -2.57 -6.56
C ARG A 49 -13.71 -1.35 -5.81
N GLN A 50 -15.00 -1.01 -6.03
CA GLN A 50 -15.63 0.12 -5.36
C GLN A 50 -15.67 -0.08 -3.85
N ASP A 51 -16.12 -1.23 -3.40
CA ASP A 51 -16.28 -1.57 -2.00
C ASP A 51 -14.92 -1.56 -1.27
N GLU A 52 -13.93 -2.21 -1.85
CA GLU A 52 -12.58 -2.27 -1.29
C GLU A 52 -11.91 -0.91 -1.26
N SER A 53 -12.07 -0.11 -2.32
CA SER A 53 -11.51 1.24 -2.36
C SER A 53 -12.14 2.14 -1.30
N GLU A 54 -13.44 2.03 -1.05
CA GLU A 54 -14.10 2.77 0.02
C GLU A 54 -13.57 2.37 1.40
N ARG A 55 -13.32 1.08 1.62
CA ARG A 55 -12.73 0.59 2.87
C ARG A 55 -11.33 1.13 3.08
N LEU A 56 -10.53 1.16 2.02
CA LEU A 56 -9.18 1.75 2.08
C LEU A 56 -9.26 3.24 2.39
N MET A 57 -10.09 3.98 1.67
CA MET A 57 -10.21 5.42 1.84
C MET A 57 -10.71 5.80 3.23
N SER A 58 -11.55 4.98 3.85
CA SER A 58 -12.05 5.25 5.21
C SER A 58 -10.94 5.25 6.26
N ARG A 59 -9.79 4.67 5.95
CA ARG A 59 -8.62 4.62 6.84
C ARG A 59 -7.68 5.81 6.68
N LEU A 60 -7.90 6.65 5.66
CA LEU A 60 -7.00 7.75 5.33
C LEU A 60 -7.45 9.04 6.02
N LYS A 61 -6.46 9.86 6.40
CA LYS A 61 -6.70 11.19 6.95
C LYS A 61 -6.23 12.23 5.95
N PRO A 62 -6.80 13.47 6.01
CA PRO A 62 -6.48 14.49 5.00
C PRO A 62 -4.99 14.81 4.86
N HIS A 63 -4.23 14.75 5.94
CA HIS A 63 -2.80 15.10 5.93
C HIS A 63 -1.88 13.91 5.71
N ASP A 64 -2.42 12.72 5.50
CA ASP A 64 -1.61 11.54 5.21
C ASP A 64 -0.95 11.68 3.85
N PHE A 65 0.30 11.24 3.76
CA PHE A 65 1.00 11.13 2.48
C PHE A 65 0.77 9.72 1.93
N ILE A 66 0.09 9.64 0.80
CA ILE A 66 -0.41 8.38 0.25
C ILE A 66 0.45 7.93 -0.92
N ILE A 67 1.02 6.74 -0.81
CA ILE A 67 1.74 6.06 -1.88
C ILE A 67 0.89 4.87 -2.32
N LEU A 68 0.39 4.90 -3.53
CA LEU A 68 -0.38 3.79 -4.09
C LEU A 68 0.51 2.93 -4.97
N LEU A 69 0.54 1.63 -4.71
CA LEU A 69 1.21 0.68 -5.59
C LEU A 69 0.27 0.31 -6.72
N ASP A 70 0.69 0.60 -7.95
CA ASP A 70 -0.06 0.29 -9.17
C ASP A 70 0.93 0.17 -10.31
N GLU A 71 0.74 -0.84 -11.15
CA GLU A 71 1.61 -1.08 -12.31
C GLU A 71 1.66 0.10 -13.30
N ARG A 72 0.66 0.97 -13.27
CA ARG A 72 0.60 2.18 -14.10
C ARG A 72 1.39 3.35 -13.54
N GLY A 73 1.98 3.18 -12.37
CA GLY A 73 2.75 4.23 -11.72
C GLY A 73 4.17 4.36 -12.24
N ARG A 74 4.92 5.26 -11.61
CA ARG A 74 6.35 5.46 -11.92
C ARG A 74 7.19 4.37 -11.26
N ASN A 75 8.23 3.94 -11.95
CA ASN A 75 9.29 3.15 -11.32
C ASN A 75 10.19 4.10 -10.52
N LEU A 76 10.58 3.69 -9.35
CA LEU A 76 11.52 4.42 -8.50
C LEU A 76 12.70 3.53 -8.19
N SER A 77 13.90 4.11 -8.18
CA SER A 77 15.07 3.43 -7.65
C SER A 77 15.00 3.41 -6.13
N SER A 78 15.81 2.56 -5.49
CA SER A 78 15.87 2.55 -4.03
C SER A 78 16.30 3.90 -3.45
N PRO A 79 17.29 4.61 -4.00
CA PRO A 79 17.61 5.96 -3.54
C PRO A 79 16.46 6.95 -3.72
N GLU A 80 15.74 6.88 -4.83
CA GLU A 80 14.58 7.76 -5.09
C GLU A 80 13.46 7.52 -4.08
N LEU A 81 13.14 6.25 -3.79
CA LEU A 81 12.14 5.92 -2.78
C LEU A 81 12.56 6.38 -1.39
N SER A 82 13.83 6.16 -1.05
CA SER A 82 14.39 6.61 0.22
C SER A 82 14.24 8.12 0.38
N ARG A 83 14.57 8.88 -0.66
CA ARG A 83 14.43 10.33 -0.65
C ARG A 83 12.98 10.76 -0.50
N LEU A 84 12.08 10.11 -1.20
CA LEU A 84 10.65 10.40 -1.12
C LEU A 84 10.14 10.23 0.31
N ILE A 85 10.54 9.16 0.97
CA ILE A 85 10.15 8.91 2.37
C ILE A 85 10.76 9.96 3.29
N LEU A 86 12.04 10.25 3.13
CA LEU A 86 12.74 11.23 3.97
C LEU A 86 12.18 12.65 3.82
N ASP A 87 11.70 12.99 2.64
CA ASP A 87 11.09 14.31 2.39
C ASP A 87 9.72 14.47 3.05
N HIS A 88 9.11 13.38 3.54
CA HIS A 88 7.76 13.39 4.12
C HIS A 88 7.74 12.84 5.55
N THR A 89 8.83 12.96 6.29
CA THR A 89 8.92 12.46 7.66
C THR A 89 8.02 13.20 8.65
N ASP A 90 7.54 14.38 8.28
CA ASP A 90 6.59 15.18 9.05
C ASP A 90 5.13 14.73 8.87
N GLN A 91 4.88 13.79 7.97
CA GLN A 91 3.57 13.26 7.70
C GLN A 91 3.49 11.77 8.05
N HIS A 92 2.27 11.29 8.29
CA HIS A 92 2.03 9.85 8.35
C HIS A 92 2.01 9.31 6.92
N ILE A 93 2.90 8.39 6.63
CA ILE A 93 3.01 7.78 5.29
C ILE A 93 2.14 6.52 5.26
N VAL A 94 1.26 6.44 4.29
CA VAL A 94 0.41 5.28 4.07
C VAL A 94 0.70 4.71 2.69
N ILE A 95 1.11 3.45 2.65
CA ILE A 95 1.36 2.73 1.40
C ILE A 95 0.17 1.79 1.18
N ILE A 96 -0.46 1.88 0.02
CA ILE A 96 -1.67 1.11 -0.29
C ILE A 96 -1.36 0.06 -1.34
N ILE A 97 -1.73 -1.18 -1.03
CA ILE A 97 -1.68 -2.31 -1.97
C ILE A 97 -3.14 -2.74 -2.20
N GLY A 98 -3.65 -2.53 -3.40
CA GLY A 98 -5.03 -2.90 -3.74
C GLY A 98 -5.22 -4.40 -3.88
N GLY A 99 -6.48 -4.81 -4.02
CA GLY A 99 -6.84 -6.20 -4.24
C GLY A 99 -6.73 -6.62 -5.71
N ALA A 100 -7.27 -7.80 -6.02
CA ALA A 100 -7.17 -8.39 -7.35
C ALA A 100 -7.84 -7.54 -8.44
N TYR A 101 -8.85 -6.75 -8.09
CA TYR A 101 -9.57 -5.91 -9.04
C TYR A 101 -9.04 -4.47 -9.12
N GLY A 102 -7.93 -4.19 -8.42
CA GLY A 102 -7.35 -2.86 -8.39
C GLY A 102 -8.12 -1.88 -7.51
N VAL A 103 -7.97 -0.60 -7.80
CA VAL A 103 -8.59 0.48 -7.03
C VAL A 103 -9.38 1.41 -7.96
N THR A 104 -10.31 2.16 -7.37
CA THR A 104 -11.11 3.14 -8.11
C THR A 104 -10.26 4.34 -8.52
N GLU A 105 -10.76 5.06 -9.52
CA GLU A 105 -10.15 6.31 -9.96
C GLU A 105 -10.13 7.36 -8.85
N THR A 106 -11.13 7.36 -7.98
CA THR A 106 -11.20 8.25 -6.83
C THR A 106 -10.02 8.03 -5.90
N LEU A 107 -9.73 6.78 -5.54
CA LEU A 107 -8.57 6.46 -4.71
C LEU A 107 -7.27 6.77 -5.43
N HIS A 108 -7.21 6.47 -6.73
CA HIS A 108 -6.03 6.75 -7.55
C HIS A 108 -5.70 8.26 -7.53
N ARG A 109 -6.71 9.11 -7.63
CA ARG A 109 -6.53 10.57 -7.57
C ARG A 109 -6.17 11.08 -6.17
N ARG A 110 -6.60 10.37 -5.12
CA ARG A 110 -6.23 10.73 -3.75
C ARG A 110 -4.75 10.47 -3.48
N ALA A 111 -4.13 9.52 -4.16
CA ALA A 111 -2.73 9.18 -3.96
C ALA A 111 -1.83 10.37 -4.32
N ASP A 112 -0.85 10.64 -3.47
CA ASP A 112 0.15 11.66 -3.74
C ASP A 112 1.19 11.16 -4.74
N ILE A 113 1.51 9.88 -4.66
CA ILE A 113 2.41 9.20 -5.58
C ILE A 113 1.79 7.86 -5.98
N VAL A 114 1.85 7.55 -7.26
CA VAL A 114 1.53 6.21 -7.78
C VAL A 114 2.85 5.57 -8.17
N TRP A 115 3.16 4.47 -7.51
CA TRP A 115 4.46 3.81 -7.61
C TRP A 115 4.31 2.41 -8.18
N SER A 116 5.05 2.13 -9.26
CA SER A 116 5.15 0.80 -9.83
C SER A 116 6.46 0.15 -9.39
N LEU A 117 6.38 -1.04 -8.79
CA LEU A 117 7.57 -1.80 -8.41
C LEU A 117 8.34 -2.27 -9.64
N SER A 118 7.61 -2.56 -10.72
CA SER A 118 8.18 -3.11 -11.94
C SER A 118 7.17 -2.95 -13.07
N ARG A 119 7.63 -3.08 -14.30
CA ARG A 119 6.74 -3.18 -15.45
C ARG A 119 6.09 -4.56 -15.56
N LEU A 120 6.53 -5.50 -14.74
CA LEU A 120 5.90 -6.82 -14.63
C LEU A 120 4.71 -6.73 -13.68
N VAL A 121 3.71 -7.55 -13.92
CA VAL A 121 2.56 -7.67 -13.04
C VAL A 121 2.84 -8.76 -12.03
N PHE A 122 2.66 -8.45 -10.76
CA PHE A 122 2.85 -9.40 -9.67
C PHE A 122 1.53 -9.67 -8.94
N PRO A 123 1.33 -10.88 -8.40
CA PRO A 123 0.27 -11.12 -7.43
C PRO A 123 0.46 -10.16 -6.24
N HIS A 124 -0.64 -9.68 -5.67
CA HIS A 124 -0.58 -8.68 -4.60
C HIS A 124 0.17 -9.15 -3.34
N GLN A 125 0.32 -10.46 -3.14
CA GLN A 125 1.07 -10.98 -2.00
C GLN A 125 2.59 -10.94 -2.17
N LEU A 126 3.06 -10.76 -3.38
CA LEU A 126 4.49 -10.60 -3.61
C LEU A 126 4.93 -9.18 -3.36
#